data_bccb3e782e1f70af19fe955482c5de73
#
_entry.id   bccb3e782e1f70af19fe955482c5de73
#
_cell.length_a   1.000
_cell.length_b   1.000
_cell.length_c   1.000
_cell.angle_alpha   90.00
_cell.angle_beta   90.00
_cell.angle_gamma   90.00
#
_symmetry.space_group_name_H-M   'P 1'
#
loop_
_entity.id
_entity.type
_entity.pdbx_description
1 polymer ?
#
loop_
_entity_poly.entity_id
_entity_poly.type
_entity_poly.pdbx_seq_one_letter_code
_entity_poly.pdbx_strand_id
1 'polypeptide(L)'
;MKKWLIPMLLPLLLIASACSHQGQSSEEAKGSKKTVIYQSENGPVEVPAHPKRVVVLGSFTGNVMALDVNLVGVDPWARMNPRWEKQLKNVPEVSDENLEKIIELQPDLIIGLSNTKNVDKLKKIAPTVTFTYNKLDYLQQHIEIGKLLNKEKEATAWVEDFKERAKHTGQDIKDRIGEDATVSVIENYDKQLYVYGNNWGRGTEVLYQAMGLKLPKKVKEKALKSGYHALSPEVLPQFAGDYLIISKYDDTDNSYMKTRAYQSIPAVKKGRAFVVNAKEFFFNDPLTLDYQLEFFKEKFLGKSEGEDG
;
A
#
# COMPACT_ATOMS: atom_id res chain seq x y z
N MET A 1 -15.26 -78.86 -47.85
CA MET A 1 -15.34 -80.26 -47.35
C MET A 1 -14.93 -80.29 -45.89
N LYS A 2 -15.81 -80.89 -45.09
CA LYS A 2 -15.61 -81.37 -43.72
C LYS A 2 -15.12 -80.38 -42.66
N LYS A 3 -15.98 -79.81 -41.76
CA LYS A 3 -16.64 -80.47 -40.61
C LYS A 3 -15.67 -81.00 -39.56
N TRP A 4 -15.68 -80.43 -38.32
CA TRP A 4 -16.18 -81.03 -37.04
C TRP A 4 -15.70 -80.16 -35.88
N LEU A 5 -16.56 -79.44 -35.06
CA LEU A 5 -17.36 -79.90 -33.90
C LEU A 5 -16.52 -80.20 -32.63
N ILE A 6 -16.56 -79.27 -31.68
CA ILE A 6 -16.98 -79.24 -30.25
C ILE A 6 -16.65 -80.54 -29.42
N PRO A 7 -16.31 -80.49 -28.09
CA PRO A 7 -17.07 -79.83 -27.00
C PRO A 7 -16.18 -79.23 -25.87
N MET A 8 -16.69 -78.14 -25.23
CA MET A 8 -17.29 -78.08 -23.89
C MET A 8 -16.64 -78.96 -22.79
N LEU A 9 -15.99 -78.31 -21.81
CA LEU A 9 -16.07 -78.72 -20.42
C LEU A 9 -15.84 -77.51 -19.48
N LEU A 10 -16.87 -77.23 -18.75
CA LEU A 10 -16.86 -76.39 -17.52
C LEU A 10 -16.43 -77.30 -16.37
N PRO A 11 -15.73 -76.84 -15.38
CA PRO A 11 -16.22 -77.00 -14.05
C PRO A 11 -16.18 -75.72 -13.20
N LEU A 12 -17.27 -75.51 -12.64
CA LEU A 12 -17.68 -74.78 -11.46
C LEU A 12 -16.88 -75.24 -10.22
N LEU A 13 -16.32 -74.33 -9.40
CA LEU A 13 -16.14 -74.54 -7.96
C LEU A 13 -15.75 -73.22 -7.26
N LEU A 14 -16.76 -72.66 -6.57
CA LEU A 14 -16.89 -72.43 -5.12
C LEU A 14 -15.94 -71.37 -4.47
N ILE A 15 -16.53 -70.24 -4.26
CA ILE A 15 -16.75 -69.46 -3.01
C ILE A 15 -15.76 -69.72 -1.87
N ALA A 16 -15.02 -68.69 -1.53
CA ALA A 16 -14.61 -68.45 -0.16
C ALA A 16 -14.76 -66.97 0.16
N SER A 17 -15.81 -66.70 0.91
CA SER A 17 -16.07 -65.41 1.58
C SER A 17 -14.98 -65.23 2.64
N ALA A 18 -14.16 -64.20 2.50
CA ALA A 18 -13.37 -63.65 3.60
C ALA A 18 -13.85 -62.22 3.82
N CYS A 19 -14.73 -62.04 4.78
CA CYS A 19 -14.99 -60.75 5.39
C CYS A 19 -13.72 -60.27 6.07
N SER A 20 -12.99 -59.38 5.44
CA SER A 20 -12.01 -58.56 6.08
C SER A 20 -12.65 -57.24 6.40
N HIS A 21 -12.85 -57.01 7.66
CA HIS A 21 -13.32 -55.75 8.28
C HIS A 21 -12.22 -54.71 8.04
N GLN A 22 -12.33 -53.96 6.95
CA GLN A 22 -11.42 -52.85 6.66
C GLN A 22 -12.00 -51.61 7.33
N GLY A 23 -11.44 -51.33 8.51
CA GLY A 23 -11.67 -50.10 9.19
C GLY A 23 -11.40 -48.92 8.22
N GLN A 24 -12.46 -48.20 7.96
CA GLN A 24 -12.40 -46.88 7.30
C GLN A 24 -11.66 -45.94 8.24
N SER A 25 -10.35 -45.94 8.17
CA SER A 25 -9.59 -44.80 8.66
C SER A 25 -9.97 -43.63 7.75
N SER A 26 -10.85 -42.78 8.23
CA SER A 26 -10.98 -41.43 7.77
C SER A 26 -9.61 -40.77 7.98
N GLU A 27 -8.75 -40.81 6.98
CA GLU A 27 -7.70 -39.84 6.83
C GLU A 27 -8.39 -38.48 6.65
N GLU A 28 -8.60 -37.81 7.77
CA GLU A 28 -8.67 -36.35 7.75
C GLU A 28 -7.42 -35.88 7.01
N ALA A 29 -7.59 -35.48 5.77
CA ALA A 29 -6.59 -34.77 5.03
C ALA A 29 -6.23 -33.52 5.86
N LYS A 30 -5.20 -33.63 6.71
CA LYS A 30 -4.46 -32.49 7.21
C LYS A 30 -4.02 -31.74 5.96
N GLY A 31 -4.77 -30.68 5.62
CA GLY A 31 -4.44 -29.79 4.54
C GLY A 31 -2.99 -29.35 4.76
N SER A 32 -2.06 -29.87 3.99
CA SER A 32 -0.67 -29.44 4.05
C SER A 32 -0.69 -27.94 3.85
N LYS A 33 -0.20 -27.20 4.82
CA LYS A 33 0.02 -25.75 4.69
C LYS A 33 0.90 -25.58 3.47
N LYS A 34 0.30 -25.21 2.35
CA LYS A 34 1.04 -25.05 1.09
C LYS A 34 1.90 -23.82 1.24
N THR A 35 3.20 -23.98 1.23
CA THR A 35 4.20 -22.92 1.26
C THR A 35 4.77 -22.68 -0.14
N VAL A 36 5.32 -21.50 -0.37
CA VAL A 36 6.03 -21.12 -1.58
C VAL A 36 7.33 -20.42 -1.22
N ILE A 37 8.32 -20.45 -2.10
CA ILE A 37 9.56 -19.71 -1.92
C ILE A 37 9.38 -18.33 -2.54
N TYR A 38 9.37 -17.32 -1.69
CA TYR A 38 9.38 -15.92 -2.10
C TYR A 38 10.82 -15.41 -2.19
N GLN A 39 11.18 -14.76 -3.30
CA GLN A 39 12.50 -14.15 -3.50
C GLN A 39 12.52 -12.74 -2.92
N SER A 40 12.92 -12.64 -1.66
CA SER A 40 13.02 -11.34 -0.98
C SER A 40 14.32 -10.61 -1.31
N GLU A 41 14.40 -9.33 -0.93
CA GLU A 41 15.63 -8.54 -1.04
C GLU A 41 16.82 -9.15 -0.28
N ASN A 42 16.54 -9.94 0.74
CA ASN A 42 17.54 -10.57 1.62
C ASN A 42 17.71 -12.07 1.36
N GLY A 43 17.28 -12.54 0.19
CA GLY A 43 17.33 -13.94 -0.22
C GLY A 43 15.97 -14.65 -0.12
N PRO A 44 15.94 -15.94 -0.45
CA PRO A 44 14.70 -16.72 -0.48
C PRO A 44 14.14 -16.92 0.93
N VAL A 45 12.81 -16.77 1.04
CA VAL A 45 12.05 -17.02 2.28
C VAL A 45 10.89 -17.96 1.95
N GLU A 46 10.76 -19.03 2.70
CA GLU A 46 9.60 -19.91 2.62
C GLU A 46 8.43 -19.25 3.36
N VAL A 47 7.34 -18.96 2.63
CA VAL A 47 6.15 -18.26 3.16
C VAL A 47 4.89 -19.06 2.86
N PRO A 48 3.80 -18.90 3.63
CA PRO A 48 2.51 -19.49 3.28
C PRO A 48 2.07 -19.06 1.88
N ALA A 49 1.55 -19.99 1.08
CA ALA A 49 1.00 -19.66 -0.24
C ALA A 49 -0.23 -18.73 -0.14
N HIS A 50 -0.92 -18.75 0.98
CA HIS A 50 -2.07 -17.89 1.27
C HIS A 50 -1.99 -17.46 2.75
N PRO A 51 -1.24 -16.40 3.09
CA PRO A 51 -1.14 -15.90 4.44
C PRO A 51 -2.51 -15.49 4.97
N LYS A 52 -2.81 -15.86 6.22
CA LYS A 52 -4.11 -15.58 6.86
C LYS A 52 -3.99 -14.75 8.13
N ARG A 53 -2.79 -14.57 8.63
CA ARG A 53 -2.52 -13.89 9.90
C ARG A 53 -1.28 -13.03 9.76
N VAL A 54 -1.43 -11.91 9.05
CA VAL A 54 -0.30 -11.05 8.70
C VAL A 54 -0.10 -9.98 9.78
N VAL A 55 1.14 -9.83 10.23
CA VAL A 55 1.60 -8.69 11.02
C VAL A 55 2.39 -7.75 10.11
N VAL A 56 2.10 -6.45 10.17
CA VAL A 56 2.81 -5.41 9.42
C VAL A 56 3.50 -4.45 10.37
N LEU A 57 4.81 -4.32 10.22
CA LEU A 57 5.71 -3.46 11.00
C LEU A 57 6.31 -2.40 10.07
N GLY A 58 5.52 -1.38 9.72
CA GLY A 58 5.94 -0.30 8.83
C GLY A 58 4.85 0.14 7.85
N SER A 59 5.24 0.86 6.82
CA SER A 59 4.35 1.65 5.96
C SER A 59 3.44 0.83 5.02
N PHE A 60 3.40 -0.51 5.11
CA PHE A 60 2.74 -1.37 4.11
C PHE A 60 1.33 -1.83 4.48
N THR A 61 0.78 -1.36 5.61
CA THR A 61 -0.56 -1.76 6.07
C THR A 61 -1.64 -1.52 5.02
N GLY A 62 -1.64 -0.35 4.37
CA GLY A 62 -2.61 -0.04 3.32
C GLY A 62 -2.47 -0.93 2.08
N ASN A 63 -1.25 -1.36 1.73
CA ASN A 63 -1.01 -2.30 0.64
C ASN A 63 -1.62 -3.68 0.93
N VAL A 64 -1.49 -4.17 2.17
CA VAL A 64 -2.06 -5.46 2.59
C VAL A 64 -3.58 -5.39 2.67
N MET A 65 -4.14 -4.30 3.21
CA MET A 65 -5.60 -4.07 3.27
C MET A 65 -6.22 -3.99 1.87
N ALA A 66 -5.56 -3.31 0.92
CA ALA A 66 -6.04 -3.18 -0.46
C ALA A 66 -6.13 -4.54 -1.19
N LEU A 67 -5.38 -5.54 -0.74
CA LEU A 67 -5.39 -6.91 -1.27
C LEU A 67 -6.32 -7.86 -0.50
N ASP A 68 -7.12 -7.31 0.41
CA ASP A 68 -8.07 -8.07 1.24
C ASP A 68 -7.41 -9.23 2.01
N VAL A 69 -6.22 -8.98 2.57
CA VAL A 69 -5.51 -9.96 3.40
C VAL A 69 -5.65 -9.58 4.87
N ASN A 70 -5.98 -10.59 5.68
CA ASN A 70 -6.29 -10.38 7.09
C ASN A 70 -5.07 -9.95 7.92
N LEU A 71 -5.19 -8.80 8.56
CA LEU A 71 -4.21 -8.25 9.49
C LEU A 71 -4.52 -8.70 10.92
N VAL A 72 -3.51 -9.20 11.63
CA VAL A 72 -3.62 -9.56 13.04
C VAL A 72 -2.79 -8.66 13.95
N GLY A 73 -1.97 -7.79 13.39
CA GLY A 73 -1.20 -6.78 14.11
C GLY A 73 -0.63 -5.74 13.16
N VAL A 74 -0.62 -4.48 13.58
CA VAL A 74 -0.07 -3.35 12.82
C VAL A 74 0.76 -2.44 13.72
N ASP A 75 1.69 -1.71 13.14
CA ASP A 75 2.49 -0.73 13.87
C ASP A 75 1.72 0.57 14.19
N PRO A 76 2.26 1.45 15.05
CA PRO A 76 1.62 2.73 15.40
C PRO A 76 1.37 3.65 14.21
N TRP A 77 2.20 3.60 13.16
CA TRP A 77 2.04 4.43 11.97
C TRP A 77 0.72 4.16 11.25
N ALA A 78 0.32 2.89 11.18
CA ALA A 78 -0.98 2.52 10.59
C ALA A 78 -2.15 3.15 11.35
N ARG A 79 -2.03 3.29 12.67
CA ARG A 79 -3.05 3.92 13.53
C ARG A 79 -3.18 5.42 13.34
N MET A 80 -2.15 6.04 12.78
CA MET A 80 -2.16 7.48 12.53
C MET A 80 -3.20 7.88 11.48
N ASN A 81 -3.52 7.00 10.50
CA ASN A 81 -4.47 7.33 9.43
C ASN A 81 -5.93 7.15 9.89
N PRO A 82 -6.70 8.23 10.09
CA PRO A 82 -8.08 8.14 10.58
C PRO A 82 -9.02 7.41 9.61
N ARG A 83 -8.69 7.35 8.32
CA ARG A 83 -9.48 6.64 7.31
C ARG A 83 -9.44 5.11 7.49
N TRP A 84 -8.45 4.60 8.20
CA TRP A 84 -8.29 3.17 8.48
C TRP A 84 -8.85 2.74 9.84
N GLU A 85 -9.37 3.68 10.64
CA GLU A 85 -9.87 3.41 12.00
C GLU A 85 -10.90 2.28 12.03
N LYS A 86 -11.85 2.29 11.08
CA LYS A 86 -12.91 1.26 10.99
C LYS A 86 -12.32 -0.12 10.67
N GLN A 87 -11.43 -0.23 9.70
CA GLN A 87 -10.81 -1.47 9.26
C GLN A 87 -9.86 -2.03 10.35
N LEU A 88 -9.16 -1.15 11.04
CA LEU A 88 -8.19 -1.54 12.05
C LEU A 88 -8.75 -1.62 13.47
N LYS A 89 -10.05 -1.37 13.68
CA LYS A 89 -10.67 -1.27 15.02
C LYS A 89 -10.30 -2.44 15.96
N ASN A 90 -10.29 -3.66 15.44
CA ASN A 90 -10.03 -4.88 16.21
C ASN A 90 -8.61 -5.45 15.95
N VAL A 91 -7.77 -4.75 15.24
CA VAL A 91 -6.39 -5.17 14.97
C VAL A 91 -5.48 -4.54 16.03
N PRO A 92 -4.80 -5.31 16.89
CA PRO A 92 -3.94 -4.73 17.90
C PRO A 92 -2.71 -4.02 17.32
N GLU A 93 -2.30 -2.98 18.04
CA GLU A 93 -1.03 -2.31 17.77
C GLU A 93 0.12 -3.14 18.33
N VAL A 94 1.17 -3.30 17.54
CA VAL A 94 2.40 -4.04 17.86
C VAL A 94 3.63 -3.24 17.48
N SER A 95 4.77 -3.62 18.04
CA SER A 95 6.07 -3.07 17.62
C SER A 95 7.13 -4.16 17.54
N ASP A 96 8.18 -3.90 16.77
CA ASP A 96 9.35 -4.79 16.65
C ASP A 96 10.17 -4.91 17.94
N GLU A 97 9.82 -4.14 18.99
CA GLU A 97 10.42 -4.24 20.32
C GLU A 97 9.55 -5.10 21.27
N ASN A 98 8.24 -5.24 21.04
CA ASN A 98 7.34 -6.06 21.85
C ASN A 98 7.03 -7.41 21.16
N LEU A 99 8.01 -8.31 21.20
CA LEU A 99 7.92 -9.61 20.55
C LEU A 99 6.87 -10.54 21.20
N GLU A 100 6.64 -10.41 22.50
CA GLU A 100 5.66 -11.24 23.25
C GLU A 100 4.26 -11.03 22.66
N LYS A 101 3.89 -9.78 22.43
CA LYS A 101 2.59 -9.44 21.83
C LYS A 101 2.45 -9.99 20.40
N ILE A 102 3.54 -10.00 19.62
CA ILE A 102 3.53 -10.61 18.29
C ILE A 102 3.37 -12.13 18.39
N ILE A 103 4.03 -12.79 19.35
CA ILE A 103 3.88 -14.24 19.58
C ILE A 103 2.43 -14.60 19.93
N GLU A 104 1.77 -13.83 20.80
CA GLU A 104 0.36 -14.04 21.18
C GLU A 104 -0.58 -13.98 19.98
N LEU A 105 -0.25 -13.16 18.99
CA LEU A 105 -1.03 -13.02 17.75
C LEU A 105 -0.87 -14.20 16.79
N GLN A 106 0.11 -15.10 17.01
CA GLN A 106 0.36 -16.27 16.17
C GLN A 106 0.34 -15.94 14.66
N PRO A 107 1.15 -14.98 14.19
CA PRO A 107 1.18 -14.63 12.78
C PRO A 107 1.71 -15.80 11.96
N ASP A 108 1.29 -15.89 10.69
CA ASP A 108 1.85 -16.79 9.70
C ASP A 108 2.77 -16.08 8.69
N LEU A 109 2.78 -14.75 8.72
CA LEU A 109 3.70 -13.89 7.97
C LEU A 109 3.90 -12.56 8.69
N ILE A 110 5.14 -12.07 8.71
CA ILE A 110 5.52 -10.75 9.20
C ILE A 110 6.12 -9.95 8.05
N ILE A 111 5.62 -8.74 7.82
CA ILE A 111 6.13 -7.79 6.82
C ILE A 111 6.68 -6.58 7.56
N GLY A 112 7.88 -6.12 7.19
CA GLY A 112 8.50 -4.97 7.82
C GLY A 112 9.36 -4.13 6.87
N LEU A 113 9.93 -3.06 7.39
CA LEU A 113 10.98 -2.28 6.71
C LEU A 113 12.37 -2.89 6.96
N SER A 114 13.33 -2.60 6.10
CA SER A 114 14.71 -3.09 6.24
C SER A 114 15.41 -2.61 7.51
N ASN A 115 14.92 -1.54 8.13
CA ASN A 115 15.39 -1.00 9.42
C ASN A 115 14.59 -1.53 10.64
N THR A 116 13.67 -2.49 10.44
CA THR A 116 12.95 -3.16 11.53
C THR A 116 13.95 -3.80 12.50
N LYS A 117 13.78 -3.55 13.79
CA LYS A 117 14.62 -4.15 14.83
C LYS A 117 14.26 -5.61 15.06
N ASN A 118 15.16 -6.35 15.67
CA ASN A 118 14.94 -7.73 16.09
C ASN A 118 14.50 -8.70 14.98
N VAL A 119 14.81 -8.44 13.70
CA VAL A 119 14.41 -9.29 12.55
C VAL A 119 14.74 -10.76 12.75
N ASP A 120 15.93 -11.08 13.31
CA ASP A 120 16.33 -12.47 13.57
C ASP A 120 15.49 -13.16 14.65
N LYS A 121 14.90 -12.39 15.57
CA LYS A 121 13.94 -12.90 16.56
C LYS A 121 12.56 -13.04 15.94
N LEU A 122 12.15 -12.09 15.10
CA LEU A 122 10.88 -12.14 14.37
C LEU A 122 10.81 -13.36 13.46
N LYS A 123 11.91 -13.70 12.76
CA LYS A 123 12.03 -14.93 11.94
C LYS A 123 11.83 -16.23 12.72
N LYS A 124 12.02 -16.23 14.04
CA LYS A 124 11.73 -17.39 14.90
C LYS A 124 10.26 -17.51 15.26
N ILE A 125 9.49 -16.43 15.08
CA ILE A 125 8.03 -16.38 15.35
C ILE A 125 7.28 -16.81 14.08
N ALA A 126 7.59 -16.19 12.95
CA ALA A 126 6.98 -16.47 11.65
C ALA A 126 7.92 -16.07 10.50
N PRO A 127 7.72 -16.60 9.26
CA PRO A 127 8.37 -16.07 8.08
C PRO A 127 8.30 -14.54 8.07
N THR A 128 9.47 -13.90 7.93
CA THR A 128 9.59 -12.44 8.02
C THR A 128 10.27 -11.93 6.75
N VAL A 129 9.57 -11.03 6.05
CA VAL A 129 10.04 -10.35 4.83
C VAL A 129 10.14 -8.87 5.10
N THR A 130 11.28 -8.28 4.76
CA THR A 130 11.50 -6.83 4.90
C THR A 130 11.79 -6.20 3.55
N PHE A 131 11.30 -4.98 3.36
CA PHE A 131 11.52 -4.16 2.17
C PHE A 131 12.29 -2.90 2.51
N THR A 132 13.16 -2.48 1.61
CA THR A 132 13.88 -1.20 1.73
C THR A 132 13.01 -0.08 1.19
N TYR A 133 12.70 0.90 2.04
CA TYR A 133 11.88 2.06 1.65
C TYR A 133 12.49 2.78 0.43
N ASN A 134 11.65 3.11 -0.54
CA ASN A 134 12.03 3.77 -1.81
C ASN A 134 13.03 3.00 -2.71
N LYS A 135 13.27 1.72 -2.45
CA LYS A 135 14.03 0.87 -3.39
C LYS A 135 13.24 0.55 -4.65
N LEU A 136 11.96 0.30 -4.48
CA LEU A 136 10.97 0.21 -5.55
C LEU A 136 10.14 1.50 -5.57
N ASP A 137 9.62 1.87 -6.74
CA ASP A 137 8.59 2.89 -6.78
C ASP A 137 7.31 2.39 -6.09
N TYR A 138 6.41 3.30 -5.75
CA TYR A 138 5.23 3.00 -4.95
C TYR A 138 4.27 1.99 -5.60
N LEU A 139 4.18 1.94 -6.94
CA LEU A 139 3.35 0.99 -7.68
C LEU A 139 4.01 -0.38 -7.75
N GLN A 140 5.32 -0.42 -8.03
CA GLN A 140 6.09 -1.66 -8.00
C GLN A 140 6.13 -2.27 -6.60
N GLN A 141 6.20 -1.43 -5.55
CA GLN A 141 6.11 -1.90 -4.16
C GLN A 141 4.78 -2.62 -3.88
N HIS A 142 3.67 -2.10 -4.42
CA HIS A 142 2.36 -2.76 -4.26
C HIS A 142 2.32 -4.11 -4.99
N ILE A 143 2.82 -4.19 -6.23
CA ILE A 143 2.91 -5.45 -6.98
C ILE A 143 3.78 -6.46 -6.22
N GLU A 144 4.91 -6.02 -5.66
CA GLU A 144 5.84 -6.90 -4.95
C GLU A 144 5.22 -7.46 -3.65
N ILE A 145 4.45 -6.63 -2.93
CA ILE A 145 3.64 -7.11 -1.80
C ILE A 145 2.55 -8.08 -2.28
N GLY A 146 1.95 -7.81 -3.44
CA GLY A 146 1.01 -8.73 -4.08
C GLY A 146 1.62 -10.11 -4.37
N LYS A 147 2.85 -10.16 -4.88
CA LYS A 147 3.59 -11.42 -5.09
C LYS A 147 3.80 -12.17 -3.77
N LEU A 148 4.25 -11.47 -2.73
CA LEU A 148 4.46 -12.04 -1.40
C LEU A 148 3.18 -12.66 -0.84
N LEU A 149 2.03 -12.02 -1.09
CA LEU A 149 0.71 -12.44 -0.58
C LEU A 149 -0.04 -13.40 -1.53
N ASN A 150 0.58 -13.80 -2.67
CA ASN A 150 -0.07 -14.55 -3.75
C ASN A 150 -1.32 -13.84 -4.33
N LYS A 151 -1.20 -12.52 -4.45
CA LYS A 151 -2.20 -11.57 -4.96
C LYS A 151 -1.62 -10.68 -6.08
N GLU A 152 -0.62 -11.19 -6.82
CA GLU A 152 0.07 -10.42 -7.86
C GLU A 152 -0.89 -9.94 -8.96
N LYS A 153 -1.89 -10.77 -9.33
CA LYS A 153 -2.85 -10.41 -10.37
C LYS A 153 -3.72 -9.24 -9.93
N GLU A 154 -4.22 -9.28 -8.71
CA GLU A 154 -5.05 -8.23 -8.12
C GLU A 154 -4.26 -6.94 -7.98
N ALA A 155 -3.01 -7.02 -7.48
CA ALA A 155 -2.13 -5.86 -7.35
C ALA A 155 -1.81 -5.23 -8.72
N THR A 156 -1.49 -6.05 -9.72
CA THR A 156 -1.20 -5.58 -11.08
C THR A 156 -2.42 -4.93 -11.72
N ALA A 157 -3.60 -5.54 -11.61
CA ALA A 157 -4.83 -4.99 -12.15
C ALA A 157 -5.18 -3.62 -11.54
N TRP A 158 -5.02 -3.48 -10.20
CA TRP A 158 -5.21 -2.19 -9.54
C TRP A 158 -4.20 -1.14 -10.05
N VAL A 159 -2.92 -1.51 -10.20
CA VAL A 159 -1.88 -0.58 -10.69
C VAL A 159 -2.17 -0.10 -12.11
N GLU A 160 -2.62 -0.98 -13.00
CA GLU A 160 -2.96 -0.61 -14.39
C GLU A 160 -4.16 0.33 -14.41
N ASP A 161 -5.23 0.03 -13.68
CA ASP A 161 -6.42 0.87 -13.55
C ASP A 161 -6.07 2.25 -12.94
N PHE A 162 -5.31 2.26 -11.83
CA PHE A 162 -4.90 3.51 -11.19
C PHE A 162 -4.09 4.41 -12.14
N LYS A 163 -3.13 3.85 -12.88
CA LYS A 163 -2.33 4.60 -13.86
C LYS A 163 -3.22 5.25 -14.92
N GLU A 164 -4.19 4.52 -15.43
CA GLU A 164 -5.09 5.04 -16.46
C GLU A 164 -5.97 6.16 -15.91
N ARG A 165 -6.64 5.94 -14.77
CA ARG A 165 -7.47 6.96 -14.10
C ARG A 165 -6.66 8.22 -13.77
N ALA A 166 -5.48 8.06 -13.20
CA ALA A 166 -4.64 9.19 -12.82
C ALA A 166 -4.14 9.98 -14.04
N LYS A 167 -3.75 9.29 -15.11
CA LYS A 167 -3.34 9.93 -16.36
C LYS A 167 -4.48 10.76 -16.99
N HIS A 168 -5.69 10.21 -17.06
CA HIS A 168 -6.86 10.93 -17.57
C HIS A 168 -7.18 12.14 -16.71
N THR A 169 -7.27 11.96 -15.39
CA THR A 169 -7.50 13.06 -14.45
C THR A 169 -6.43 14.15 -14.57
N GLY A 170 -5.16 13.73 -14.71
CA GLY A 170 -4.05 14.66 -14.89
C GLY A 170 -4.17 15.49 -16.19
N GLN A 171 -4.65 14.89 -17.27
CA GLN A 171 -4.90 15.63 -18.54
C GLN A 171 -6.04 16.62 -18.38
N ASP A 172 -7.18 16.19 -17.82
CA ASP A 172 -8.33 17.07 -17.56
C ASP A 172 -7.95 18.28 -16.69
N ILE A 173 -7.10 18.04 -15.67
CA ILE A 173 -6.59 19.11 -14.81
C ILE A 173 -5.71 20.06 -15.63
N LYS A 174 -4.76 19.56 -16.42
CA LYS A 174 -3.88 20.41 -17.26
C LYS A 174 -4.67 21.23 -18.26
N ASP A 175 -5.69 20.66 -18.87
CA ASP A 175 -6.58 21.38 -19.80
C ASP A 175 -7.31 22.55 -19.10
N ARG A 176 -7.67 22.38 -17.82
CA ARG A 176 -8.36 23.40 -17.02
C ARG A 176 -7.44 24.47 -16.44
N ILE A 177 -6.28 24.09 -15.92
CA ILE A 177 -5.39 25.03 -15.19
C ILE A 177 -4.21 25.52 -16.03
N GLY A 178 -3.96 24.90 -17.18
CA GLY A 178 -2.85 25.17 -18.09
C GLY A 178 -1.73 24.12 -17.99
N GLU A 179 -1.18 23.71 -19.13
CA GLU A 179 -0.09 22.72 -19.24
C GLU A 179 1.17 23.09 -18.44
N ASP A 180 1.43 24.38 -18.25
CA ASP A 180 2.61 24.89 -17.56
C ASP A 180 2.36 25.25 -16.10
N ALA A 181 1.12 25.09 -15.63
CA ALA A 181 0.79 25.37 -14.24
C ALA A 181 1.58 24.45 -13.28
N THR A 182 2.07 25.04 -12.21
CA THR A 182 2.91 24.36 -11.23
C THR A 182 2.17 24.18 -9.91
N VAL A 183 2.44 23.06 -9.25
CA VAL A 183 1.88 22.70 -7.95
C VAL A 183 3.02 22.50 -6.96
N SER A 184 2.91 23.03 -5.75
CA SER A 184 3.83 22.74 -4.65
C SER A 184 3.12 22.00 -3.55
N VAL A 185 3.80 21.09 -2.86
CA VAL A 185 3.32 20.43 -1.64
C VAL A 185 4.21 20.84 -0.48
N ILE A 186 3.60 21.39 0.57
CA ILE A 186 4.30 21.81 1.79
C ILE A 186 3.68 21.19 3.03
N GLU A 187 4.49 21.02 4.07
CA GLU A 187 4.04 20.52 5.38
C GLU A 187 4.88 21.12 6.49
N ASN A 188 4.26 21.48 7.60
CA ASN A 188 4.97 21.74 8.85
C ASN A 188 4.99 20.44 9.68
N TYR A 189 6.15 19.79 9.70
CA TYR A 189 6.37 18.55 10.44
C TYR A 189 7.46 18.77 11.50
N ASP A 190 7.16 18.39 12.74
CA ASP A 190 8.09 18.54 13.89
C ASP A 190 8.71 19.95 13.98
N LYS A 191 7.87 20.99 13.87
CA LYS A 191 8.23 22.43 13.94
C LYS A 191 9.11 22.93 12.80
N GLN A 192 9.35 22.12 11.79
CA GLN A 192 10.11 22.49 10.60
C GLN A 192 9.19 22.49 9.36
N LEU A 193 9.23 23.58 8.58
CA LEU A 193 8.51 23.66 7.32
C LEU A 193 9.33 22.97 6.23
N TYR A 194 8.65 22.12 5.45
CA TYR A 194 9.22 21.38 4.32
C TYR A 194 8.46 21.65 3.05
N VAL A 195 9.15 21.60 1.92
CA VAL A 195 8.58 21.42 0.60
C VAL A 195 9.00 20.04 0.07
N TYR A 196 8.09 19.37 -0.62
CA TYR A 196 8.32 18.00 -1.08
C TYR A 196 8.60 17.92 -2.57
N GLY A 197 9.46 16.95 -2.94
CA GLY A 197 9.70 16.52 -4.31
C GLY A 197 8.52 15.67 -4.84
N ASN A 198 8.83 14.54 -5.47
CA ASN A 198 7.82 13.74 -6.18
C ASN A 198 7.62 12.31 -5.63
N ASN A 199 8.19 11.95 -4.50
CA ASN A 199 8.23 10.57 -4.02
C ASN A 199 8.24 10.43 -2.47
N TRP A 200 7.54 11.29 -1.76
CA TRP A 200 7.58 11.31 -0.28
C TRP A 200 6.18 11.29 0.37
N GLY A 201 5.18 10.66 -0.26
CA GLY A 201 3.79 10.71 0.20
C GLY A 201 3.18 12.10 0.04
N ARG A 202 2.21 12.44 0.85
CA ARG A 202 1.48 13.72 0.84
C ARG A 202 0.80 14.03 -0.49
N GLY A 203 0.56 12.99 -1.31
CA GLY A 203 -0.01 13.14 -2.65
C GLY A 203 1.01 13.47 -3.75
N THR A 204 2.31 13.52 -3.43
CA THR A 204 3.35 13.87 -4.40
C THR A 204 3.45 12.89 -5.54
N GLU A 205 3.30 11.58 -5.28
CA GLU A 205 3.30 10.53 -6.28
C GLU A 205 2.10 10.69 -7.24
N VAL A 206 0.93 10.99 -6.70
CA VAL A 206 -0.28 11.22 -7.51
C VAL A 206 -0.13 12.46 -8.37
N LEU A 207 0.23 13.60 -7.79
CA LEU A 207 0.34 14.86 -8.52
C LEU A 207 1.39 14.81 -9.63
N TYR A 208 2.59 14.31 -9.32
CA TYR A 208 3.72 14.49 -10.22
C TYR A 208 4.05 13.26 -11.06
N GLN A 209 3.96 12.05 -10.48
CA GLN A 209 4.29 10.83 -11.20
C GLN A 209 3.09 10.26 -11.96
N ALA A 210 1.91 10.20 -11.32
CA ALA A 210 0.73 9.59 -11.95
C ALA A 210 -0.03 10.57 -12.85
N MET A 211 -0.31 11.79 -12.38
CA MET A 211 -1.04 12.82 -13.13
C MET A 211 -0.13 13.67 -14.03
N GLY A 212 1.18 13.69 -13.78
CA GLY A 212 2.16 14.42 -14.58
C GLY A 212 2.06 15.95 -14.48
N LEU A 213 1.62 16.47 -13.31
CA LEU A 213 1.63 17.90 -13.04
C LEU A 213 3.06 18.40 -12.79
N LYS A 214 3.27 19.70 -12.94
CA LYS A 214 4.61 20.29 -12.89
C LYS A 214 4.97 20.82 -11.51
N LEU A 215 6.20 20.52 -11.06
CA LEU A 215 6.82 21.15 -9.91
C LEU A 215 7.37 22.53 -10.27
N PRO A 216 7.34 23.53 -9.35
CA PRO A 216 8.09 24.77 -9.52
C PRO A 216 9.58 24.50 -9.70
N LYS A 217 10.25 25.33 -10.49
CA LYS A 217 11.69 25.19 -10.78
C LYS A 217 12.53 25.03 -9.50
N LYS A 218 12.30 25.90 -8.50
CA LYS A 218 13.07 25.88 -7.25
C LYS A 218 12.83 24.61 -6.43
N VAL A 219 11.63 24.04 -6.47
CA VAL A 219 11.33 22.76 -5.81
C VAL A 219 12.09 21.62 -6.52
N LYS A 220 12.08 21.59 -7.86
CA LYS A 220 12.89 20.62 -8.63
C LYS A 220 14.36 20.66 -8.25
N GLU A 221 14.93 21.86 -8.19
CA GLU A 221 16.36 22.07 -7.88
C GLU A 221 16.73 21.61 -6.48
N LYS A 222 15.86 21.81 -5.48
CA LYS A 222 16.19 21.62 -4.06
C LYS A 222 15.63 20.35 -3.45
N ALA A 223 14.46 19.89 -3.87
CA ALA A 223 13.75 18.79 -3.23
C ALA A 223 13.69 17.50 -4.06
N LEU A 224 13.86 17.54 -5.40
CA LEU A 224 13.63 16.36 -6.24
C LEU A 224 14.60 15.22 -5.93
N LYS A 225 15.88 15.50 -5.67
CA LYS A 225 16.89 14.49 -5.40
C LYS A 225 16.76 13.87 -4.01
N SER A 226 16.46 14.69 -3.00
CA SER A 226 16.34 14.26 -1.60
C SER A 226 14.94 13.80 -1.21
N GLY A 227 13.95 14.08 -2.06
CA GLY A 227 12.52 13.89 -1.77
C GLY A 227 11.88 15.07 -1.04
N TYR A 228 12.66 15.86 -0.31
CA TYR A 228 12.20 17.03 0.43
C TYR A 228 13.30 18.06 0.64
N HIS A 229 12.89 19.29 1.03
CA HIS A 229 13.80 20.36 1.42
C HIS A 229 13.21 21.17 2.56
N ALA A 230 13.98 21.31 3.65
CA ALA A 230 13.61 22.16 4.78
C ALA A 230 13.77 23.63 4.41
N LEU A 231 12.81 24.46 4.82
CA LEU A 231 12.85 25.91 4.53
C LEU A 231 12.26 26.72 5.70
N SER A 232 12.63 28.00 5.75
CA SER A 232 11.97 28.92 6.69
C SER A 232 10.71 29.53 6.08
N PRO A 233 9.75 29.98 6.90
CA PRO A 233 8.53 30.61 6.41
C PRO A 233 8.75 31.82 5.49
N GLU A 234 9.84 32.56 5.68
CA GLU A 234 10.15 33.78 4.92
C GLU A 234 10.50 33.46 3.46
N VAL A 235 11.12 32.31 3.19
CA VAL A 235 11.48 31.90 1.82
C VAL A 235 10.40 31.07 1.12
N LEU A 236 9.35 30.69 1.82
CA LEU A 236 8.23 29.89 1.27
C LEU A 236 7.66 30.45 -0.05
N PRO A 237 7.47 31.78 -0.24
CA PRO A 237 6.96 32.30 -1.51
C PRO A 237 7.80 31.96 -2.73
N GLN A 238 9.12 31.68 -2.55
CA GLN A 238 10.00 31.31 -3.64
C GLN A 238 9.86 29.84 -4.09
N PHE A 239 9.19 29.01 -3.28
CA PHE A 239 8.92 27.60 -3.54
C PHE A 239 7.47 27.33 -3.89
N ALA A 240 6.59 28.32 -3.73
CA ALA A 240 5.17 28.20 -4.07
C ALA A 240 4.98 28.13 -5.60
N GLY A 241 4.10 27.22 -6.04
CA GLY A 241 3.63 27.14 -7.40
C GLY A 241 2.40 28.02 -7.67
N ASP A 242 1.81 27.83 -8.85
CA ASP A 242 0.50 28.42 -9.20
C ASP A 242 -0.62 27.87 -8.31
N TYR A 243 -0.40 26.66 -7.80
CA TYR A 243 -1.24 25.99 -6.81
C TYR A 243 -0.38 25.49 -5.66
N LEU A 244 -0.99 25.43 -4.47
CA LEU A 244 -0.32 25.02 -3.24
C LEU A 244 -1.17 23.98 -2.50
N ILE A 245 -0.58 22.81 -2.24
CA ILE A 245 -1.16 21.79 -1.36
C ILE A 245 -0.48 21.95 0.00
N ILE A 246 -1.27 22.06 1.04
CA ILE A 246 -0.80 22.27 2.41
C ILE A 246 -1.19 21.05 3.24
N SER A 247 -0.23 20.16 3.43
CA SER A 247 -0.38 19.03 4.34
C SER A 247 -0.29 19.55 5.78
N LYS A 248 -1.41 19.47 6.50
CA LYS A 248 -1.56 20.10 7.82
C LYS A 248 -1.89 19.05 8.88
N TYR A 249 -1.10 19.05 9.95
CA TYR A 249 -1.47 18.41 11.21
C TYR A 249 -2.24 19.39 12.07
N ASP A 250 -3.38 18.99 12.65
CA ASP A 250 -4.20 19.86 13.50
C ASP A 250 -3.54 20.13 14.86
N ASP A 251 -2.71 19.24 15.31
CA ASP A 251 -1.96 19.27 16.58
C ASP A 251 -0.58 19.96 16.46
N THR A 252 -0.24 20.54 15.31
CA THR A 252 1.03 21.25 15.05
C THR A 252 0.80 22.76 14.94
N ASP A 253 1.81 23.56 15.35
CA ASP A 253 1.77 24.99 15.16
C ASP A 253 1.84 25.37 13.66
N ASN A 254 0.74 25.85 13.15
CA ASN A 254 0.60 26.33 11.78
C ASN A 254 0.57 27.87 11.68
N SER A 255 1.15 28.58 12.66
CA SER A 255 1.19 30.05 12.72
C SER A 255 1.86 30.69 11.51
N TYR A 256 2.74 29.97 10.80
CA TYR A 256 3.34 30.44 9.55
C TYR A 256 2.28 30.87 8.51
N MET A 257 1.10 30.26 8.51
CA MET A 257 -0.01 30.62 7.61
C MET A 257 -0.57 32.03 7.88
N LYS A 258 -0.28 32.63 9.04
CA LYS A 258 -0.66 34.00 9.40
C LYS A 258 0.41 35.03 9.05
N THR A 259 1.59 34.59 8.62
CA THR A 259 2.70 35.48 8.28
C THR A 259 2.45 36.27 6.99
N ARG A 260 3.06 37.44 6.87
CA ARG A 260 3.04 38.22 5.63
C ARG A 260 3.62 37.45 4.44
N ALA A 261 4.65 36.63 4.67
CA ALA A 261 5.28 35.81 3.66
C ALA A 261 4.24 34.84 3.05
N TYR A 262 3.55 34.06 3.87
CA TYR A 262 2.50 33.14 3.40
C TYR A 262 1.35 33.88 2.70
N GLN A 263 0.82 34.95 3.31
CA GLN A 263 -0.28 35.72 2.76
C GLN A 263 0.07 36.47 1.45
N SER A 264 1.36 36.65 1.17
CA SER A 264 1.83 37.28 -0.06
C SER A 264 1.84 36.32 -1.25
N ILE A 265 1.77 34.99 -1.03
CA ILE A 265 1.84 33.96 -2.06
C ILE A 265 0.67 34.11 -3.05
N PRO A 266 0.93 34.21 -4.37
CA PRO A 266 -0.12 34.38 -5.37
C PRO A 266 -1.21 33.27 -5.32
N ALA A 267 -0.81 32.02 -5.11
CA ALA A 267 -1.73 30.90 -4.96
C ALA A 267 -2.70 31.09 -3.77
N VAL A 268 -2.20 31.59 -2.64
CA VAL A 268 -3.02 31.88 -1.45
C VAL A 268 -4.01 33.01 -1.74
N LYS A 269 -3.54 34.11 -2.32
CA LYS A 269 -4.40 35.27 -2.68
C LYS A 269 -5.50 34.92 -3.67
N LYS A 270 -5.25 33.95 -4.56
CA LYS A 270 -6.19 33.52 -5.60
C LYS A 270 -7.09 32.36 -5.16
N GLY A 271 -7.02 31.92 -3.89
CA GLY A 271 -7.80 30.76 -3.41
C GLY A 271 -7.36 29.43 -4.01
N ARG A 272 -6.09 29.34 -4.48
CA ARG A 272 -5.50 28.14 -5.09
C ARG A 272 -4.58 27.38 -4.11
N ALA A 273 -4.80 27.57 -2.81
CA ALA A 273 -4.12 26.85 -1.73
C ALA A 273 -5.12 25.89 -1.09
N PHE A 274 -4.88 24.60 -1.20
CA PHE A 274 -5.74 23.54 -0.70
C PHE A 274 -5.11 22.90 0.52
N VAL A 275 -5.84 22.91 1.64
CA VAL A 275 -5.40 22.25 2.88
C VAL A 275 -5.89 20.82 2.87
N VAL A 276 -4.98 19.89 3.18
CA VAL A 276 -5.25 18.47 3.36
C VAL A 276 -4.88 18.02 4.77
N ASN A 277 -5.59 17.02 5.30
CA ASN A 277 -5.21 16.39 6.56
C ASN A 277 -3.94 15.58 6.37
N ALA A 278 -2.86 15.96 7.05
CA ALA A 278 -1.56 15.31 6.91
C ALA A 278 -1.61 13.81 7.22
N LYS A 279 -2.41 13.40 8.23
CA LYS A 279 -2.54 11.99 8.63
C LYS A 279 -3.24 11.15 7.56
N GLU A 280 -4.14 11.73 6.76
CA GLU A 280 -4.83 11.05 5.65
C GLU A 280 -3.97 11.00 4.37
N PHE A 281 -3.06 11.96 4.21
CA PHE A 281 -2.24 12.12 3.01
C PHE A 281 -0.82 11.55 3.15
N PHE A 282 -0.46 11.06 4.33
CA PHE A 282 0.90 10.65 4.66
C PHE A 282 1.43 9.50 3.79
N PHE A 283 0.59 8.50 3.51
CA PHE A 283 0.98 7.26 2.85
C PHE A 283 0.86 7.33 1.32
N ASN A 284 1.44 6.32 0.65
CA ASN A 284 1.40 6.13 -0.80
C ASN A 284 0.99 4.68 -1.18
N ASP A 285 0.18 4.04 -0.34
CA ASP A 285 -0.47 2.78 -0.61
C ASP A 285 -1.76 2.96 -1.47
N PRO A 286 -2.31 1.89 -2.06
CA PRO A 286 -3.46 1.97 -2.95
C PRO A 286 -4.67 2.71 -2.38
N LEU A 287 -5.02 2.46 -1.11
CA LEU A 287 -6.20 3.09 -0.48
C LEU A 287 -6.00 4.60 -0.33
N THR A 288 -4.79 5.01 0.02
CA THR A 288 -4.43 6.42 0.15
C THR A 288 -4.31 7.10 -1.22
N LEU A 289 -3.72 6.43 -2.20
CA LEU A 289 -3.56 6.96 -3.56
C LEU A 289 -4.90 7.19 -4.25
N ASP A 290 -5.85 6.26 -4.14
CA ASP A 290 -7.21 6.42 -4.67
C ASP A 290 -7.91 7.63 -4.03
N TYR A 291 -7.82 7.76 -2.71
CA TYR A 291 -8.38 8.92 -2.01
C TYR A 291 -7.74 10.24 -2.46
N GLN A 292 -6.43 10.27 -2.58
CA GLN A 292 -5.69 11.46 -3.03
C GLN A 292 -6.06 11.83 -4.47
N LEU A 293 -6.21 10.85 -5.36
CA LEU A 293 -6.62 11.07 -6.75
C LEU A 293 -8.00 11.73 -6.84
N GLU A 294 -8.99 11.19 -6.12
CA GLU A 294 -10.33 11.76 -6.09
C GLU A 294 -10.36 13.16 -5.45
N PHE A 295 -9.60 13.36 -4.38
CA PHE A 295 -9.46 14.68 -3.76
C PHE A 295 -8.90 15.72 -4.75
N PHE A 296 -7.84 15.40 -5.48
CA PHE A 296 -7.26 16.33 -6.44
C PHE A 296 -8.19 16.57 -7.64
N LYS A 297 -8.85 15.54 -8.12
CA LYS A 297 -9.90 15.67 -9.14
C LYS A 297 -10.96 16.67 -8.71
N GLU A 298 -11.53 16.50 -7.52
CA GLU A 298 -12.55 17.43 -6.97
C GLU A 298 -12.01 18.85 -6.83
N LYS A 299 -10.80 19.03 -6.29
CA LYS A 299 -10.25 20.38 -6.01
C LYS A 299 -9.85 21.14 -7.26
N PHE A 300 -9.34 20.46 -8.28
CA PHE A 300 -8.91 21.11 -9.50
C PHE A 300 -10.03 21.24 -10.55
N LEU A 301 -10.96 20.27 -10.62
CA LEU A 301 -12.02 20.22 -11.62
C LEU A 301 -13.39 20.69 -11.10
N GLY A 302 -13.58 20.73 -9.77
CA GLY A 302 -14.88 20.92 -9.13
C GLY A 302 -15.61 19.59 -8.93
N LYS A 303 -16.65 19.58 -8.09
CA LYS A 303 -17.51 18.40 -7.95
C LYS A 303 -18.19 18.10 -9.27
N SER A 304 -18.21 16.85 -9.70
CA SER A 304 -19.09 16.41 -10.79
C SER A 304 -20.54 16.63 -10.33
N GLU A 305 -21.31 17.41 -11.07
CA GLU A 305 -22.76 17.48 -10.89
C GLU A 305 -23.34 16.09 -11.20
N GLY A 306 -23.54 15.23 -10.21
CA GLY A 306 -24.15 13.91 -10.44
C GLY A 306 -24.09 12.87 -9.34
N GLU A 307 -23.58 13.16 -8.14
CA GLU A 307 -23.54 12.16 -7.05
C GLU A 307 -24.37 12.53 -5.80
N ASP A 308 -25.44 13.28 -5.97
CA ASP A 308 -26.52 13.44 -4.97
C ASP A 308 -27.78 12.77 -5.51
N GLY A 309 -27.81 11.42 -5.43
CA GLY A 309 -28.95 10.59 -5.77
C GLY A 309 -29.08 9.44 -4.78
#